data_9977e272e307f7bc57ae4fa62f928aa2
#
_entry.id   9977e272e307f7bc57ae4fa62f928aa2
#
_cell.length_a   1.000
_cell.length_b   1.000
_cell.length_c   1.000
_cell.angle_alpha   90.00
_cell.angle_beta   90.00
_cell.angle_gamma   90.00
#
_symmetry.space_group_name_H-M   'P 1'
#
loop_
_entity.id
_entity.type
_entity.pdbx_description
1 polymer ?
#
loop_
_entity_poly.entity_id
_entity_poly.type
_entity_poly.pdbx_seq_one_letter_code
_entity_poly.pdbx_strand_id
1 'polypeptide(L)'
;MAKAHLPTAPNKGTDDYRCFLLDPKVKEDSIIRSIEFIPQRKNYVHHAIIFRVTDADIAEAIAADKSGIGWPCFGGTSLGGMMSTFITSPWISSWAPGRGKDIAPKGYGTPFKKGERFVLQVHYNLLAATDGKIETDQSKILMEAVPAKGSKIKQLKLELFAAPVELACPPGVTGPLCDRRQSLMDLASRTGAASATQALALNAICGQNPNRPTPSVVSKCDKIMGTYFNIVAAGPHMHLLGRSLKMTFNPGRANEKIILDVPNYNFDDQSSTNLKTPIAVSPGDTIRIECTFDPTLRQKIPQLQSLEPRYVTWGEGSSDEMCLGVLAGTTKS
;
A
#
# COMPACT_ATOMS: atom_id res chain seq x y z
N MET A 1 10.02 -9.13 14.13
CA MET A 1 8.88 -9.35 15.06
C MET A 1 9.43 -9.84 16.39
N ALA A 2 8.84 -9.45 17.51
CA ALA A 2 9.33 -9.81 18.84
C ALA A 2 9.14 -11.31 19.13
N LYS A 3 7.99 -11.86 18.75
CA LYS A 3 7.66 -13.29 18.84
C LYS A 3 7.11 -13.78 17.49
N ALA A 4 7.17 -15.10 17.31
CA ALA A 4 6.55 -15.73 16.15
C ALA A 4 5.02 -15.61 16.22
N HIS A 5 4.39 -15.35 15.07
CA HIS A 5 2.95 -15.28 14.89
C HIS A 5 2.50 -16.48 14.04
N LEU A 6 1.42 -17.15 14.44
CA LEU A 6 0.73 -18.12 13.61
C LEU A 6 -0.38 -17.39 12.82
N PRO A 7 -0.24 -17.22 11.50
CA PRO A 7 -1.25 -16.52 10.72
C PRO A 7 -2.59 -17.26 10.74
N THR A 8 -3.68 -16.51 10.92
CA THR A 8 -5.04 -17.04 10.97
C THR A 8 -5.97 -16.06 10.26
N ALA A 9 -6.70 -16.53 9.26
CA ALA A 9 -7.68 -15.69 8.57
C ALA A 9 -8.93 -15.48 9.45
N PRO A 10 -9.27 -14.26 9.82
CA PRO A 10 -10.48 -13.98 10.56
C PRO A 10 -11.72 -14.14 9.66
N ASN A 11 -12.87 -14.36 10.28
CA ASN A 11 -14.18 -14.33 9.61
C ASN A 11 -14.30 -15.24 8.36
N LYS A 12 -13.68 -16.43 8.38
CA LYS A 12 -13.61 -17.35 7.23
C LYS A 12 -12.99 -16.71 5.98
N GLY A 13 -12.18 -15.67 6.16
CA GLY A 13 -11.43 -15.04 5.09
C GLY A 13 -10.23 -15.87 4.64
N THR A 14 -9.46 -15.31 3.74
CA THR A 14 -8.25 -15.92 3.16
C THR A 14 -6.99 -15.14 3.53
N ASP A 15 -7.14 -14.04 4.23
CA ASP A 15 -6.07 -13.09 4.51
C ASP A 15 -5.97 -12.79 6.02
N ASP A 16 -4.75 -12.71 6.54
CA ASP A 16 -4.45 -12.20 7.88
C ASP A 16 -3.60 -10.93 7.74
N TYR A 17 -4.07 -9.84 8.34
CA TYR A 17 -3.33 -8.58 8.45
C TYR A 17 -2.91 -8.39 9.89
N ARG A 18 -1.60 -8.38 10.12
CA ARG A 18 -1.03 -8.31 11.46
C ARG A 18 -0.01 -7.21 11.58
N CYS A 19 -0.18 -6.36 12.55
CA CYS A 19 0.75 -5.29 12.91
C CYS A 19 1.61 -5.68 14.09
N PHE A 20 2.89 -5.33 14.04
CA PHE A 20 3.88 -5.59 15.07
C PHE A 20 4.62 -4.29 15.40
N LEU A 21 4.73 -3.96 16.69
CA LEU A 21 5.54 -2.83 17.12
C LEU A 21 7.01 -3.22 17.16
N LEU A 22 7.85 -2.46 16.46
CA LEU A 22 9.28 -2.67 16.40
C LEU A 22 10.05 -1.46 16.94
N ASP A 23 11.01 -1.73 17.82
CA ASP A 23 11.96 -0.74 18.32
C ASP A 23 13.32 -0.93 17.64
N PRO A 24 13.72 -0.06 16.69
CA PRO A 24 15.03 -0.13 16.06
C PRO A 24 16.17 0.31 16.98
N LYS A 25 15.88 0.80 18.19
CA LYS A 25 16.84 1.24 19.22
C LYS A 25 17.85 2.26 18.71
N VAL A 26 17.37 3.19 17.88
CA VAL A 26 18.20 4.27 17.35
C VAL A 26 18.65 5.20 18.47
N LYS A 27 19.96 5.45 18.58
CA LYS A 27 20.56 6.19 19.70
C LYS A 27 20.52 7.71 19.53
N GLU A 28 20.39 8.18 18.30
CA GLU A 28 20.35 9.60 17.92
C GLU A 28 19.49 9.79 16.68
N ASP A 29 19.09 11.04 16.39
CA ASP A 29 18.37 11.36 15.16
C ASP A 29 19.19 10.91 13.96
N SER A 30 18.56 10.16 13.07
CA SER A 30 19.21 9.43 12.00
C SER A 30 18.48 9.62 10.67
N ILE A 31 19.15 9.24 9.59
CA ILE A 31 18.59 9.19 8.25
C ILE A 31 18.75 7.77 7.74
N ILE A 32 17.62 7.11 7.48
CA ILE A 32 17.55 5.76 6.93
C ILE A 32 17.99 5.82 5.47
N ARG A 33 19.00 4.99 5.12
CA ARG A 33 19.54 4.86 3.78
C ARG A 33 19.01 3.64 3.05
N SER A 34 18.67 2.61 3.81
CA SER A 34 18.04 1.42 3.23
C SER A 34 17.21 0.69 4.26
N ILE A 35 16.19 0.01 3.79
CA ILE A 35 15.36 -0.94 4.54
C ILE A 35 15.21 -2.21 3.71
N GLU A 36 15.28 -3.36 4.37
CA GLU A 36 15.02 -4.65 3.78
C GLU A 36 14.08 -5.43 4.70
N PHE A 37 12.94 -5.83 4.19
CA PHE A 37 12.07 -6.78 4.84
C PHE A 37 12.47 -8.20 4.42
N ILE A 38 12.67 -9.08 5.38
CA ILE A 38 13.06 -10.47 5.14
C ILE A 38 11.94 -11.37 5.65
N PRO A 39 11.06 -11.84 4.75
CA PRO A 39 10.02 -12.80 5.11
C PRO A 39 10.63 -14.14 5.49
N GLN A 40 10.16 -14.73 6.60
CA GLN A 40 10.52 -16.11 6.94
C GLN A 40 9.69 -17.10 6.13
N ARG A 41 8.42 -16.77 5.87
CA ARG A 41 7.46 -17.64 5.17
C ARG A 41 7.07 -17.04 3.81
N LYS A 42 7.98 -17.16 2.84
CA LYS A 42 7.82 -16.55 1.50
C LYS A 42 6.60 -17.04 0.72
N ASN A 43 6.10 -18.24 1.03
CA ASN A 43 4.97 -18.85 0.34
C ASN A 43 3.62 -18.20 0.65
N TYR A 44 3.45 -17.54 1.80
CA TYR A 44 2.21 -16.87 2.16
C TYR A 44 2.38 -15.50 2.81
N VAL A 45 3.58 -15.02 3.05
CA VAL A 45 3.83 -13.60 3.32
C VAL A 45 3.69 -12.85 2.00
N HIS A 46 2.57 -12.15 1.83
CA HIS A 46 2.18 -11.53 0.57
C HIS A 46 2.76 -10.14 0.37
N HIS A 47 2.62 -9.26 1.36
CA HIS A 47 3.33 -7.98 1.39
C HIS A 47 3.54 -7.52 2.83
N ALA A 48 4.41 -6.54 2.99
CA ALA A 48 4.63 -5.86 4.24
C ALA A 48 4.72 -4.35 4.03
N ILE A 49 4.15 -3.58 4.97
CA ILE A 49 4.26 -2.13 5.00
C ILE A 49 4.90 -1.73 6.31
N ILE A 50 5.86 -0.81 6.24
CA ILE A 50 6.55 -0.28 7.40
C ILE A 50 6.07 1.15 7.60
N PHE A 51 5.36 1.38 8.70
CA PHE A 51 4.87 2.69 9.10
C PHE A 51 5.74 3.27 10.21
N ARG A 52 5.81 4.60 10.24
CA ARG A 52 6.33 5.34 11.40
C ARG A 52 5.23 5.42 12.46
N VAL A 53 5.58 5.16 13.72
CA VAL A 53 4.70 5.47 14.85
C VAL A 53 5.00 6.88 15.30
N THR A 54 3.98 7.73 15.37
CA THR A 54 4.10 9.08 15.91
C THR A 54 4.14 9.04 17.45
N ASP A 55 4.68 10.08 18.08
CA ASP A 55 4.72 10.16 19.55
C ASP A 55 3.32 10.06 20.18
N ALA A 56 2.29 10.55 19.47
CA ALA A 56 0.90 10.47 19.89
C ALA A 56 0.36 9.03 19.96
N ASP A 57 0.81 8.15 19.08
CA ASP A 57 0.27 6.80 18.92
C ASP A 57 1.11 5.73 19.63
N ILE A 58 2.29 6.10 20.17
CA ILE A 58 3.24 5.11 20.71
C ILE A 58 2.67 4.34 21.92
N ALA A 59 1.92 5.01 22.77
CA ALA A 59 1.31 4.38 23.94
C ALA A 59 0.23 3.36 23.52
N GLU A 60 -0.58 3.71 22.53
CA GLU A 60 -1.60 2.82 21.96
C GLU A 60 -0.95 1.61 21.28
N ALA A 61 0.12 1.82 20.49
CA ALA A 61 0.87 0.76 19.84
C ALA A 61 1.50 -0.22 20.85
N ILE A 62 2.05 0.27 21.97
CA ILE A 62 2.59 -0.56 23.04
C ILE A 62 1.47 -1.39 23.69
N ALA A 63 0.31 -0.79 23.94
CA ALA A 63 -0.84 -1.49 24.52
C ALA A 63 -1.38 -2.56 23.55
N ALA A 64 -1.46 -2.25 22.24
CA ALA A 64 -1.93 -3.17 21.23
C ALA A 64 -0.99 -4.39 21.05
N ASP A 65 0.33 -4.20 21.11
CA ASP A 65 1.33 -5.30 21.02
C ASP A 65 1.84 -5.80 22.37
N LYS A 66 1.05 -5.67 23.43
CA LYS A 66 1.45 -6.11 24.80
C LYS A 66 1.89 -7.57 24.83
N SER A 67 1.30 -8.43 24.03
CA SER A 67 1.65 -9.85 23.94
C SER A 67 2.97 -10.12 23.20
N GLY A 68 3.40 -9.19 22.33
CA GLY A 68 4.54 -9.33 21.43
C GLY A 68 4.28 -10.21 20.20
N ILE A 69 3.01 -10.60 19.95
CA ILE A 69 2.55 -11.34 18.77
C ILE A 69 1.73 -10.46 17.83
N GLY A 70 1.78 -9.13 18.03
CA GLY A 70 1.10 -8.13 17.25
C GLY A 70 -0.41 -8.07 17.51
N TRP A 71 -1.08 -7.19 16.74
CA TRP A 71 -2.53 -7.00 16.76
C TRP A 71 -3.12 -7.06 15.36
N PRO A 72 -4.41 -7.44 15.20
CA PRO A 72 -5.10 -7.36 13.91
C PRO A 72 -5.13 -5.91 13.43
N CYS A 73 -4.77 -5.68 12.18
CA CYS A 73 -4.84 -4.37 11.57
C CYS A 73 -5.17 -4.52 10.08
N PHE A 74 -5.95 -3.58 9.56
CA PHE A 74 -6.33 -3.58 8.15
C PHE A 74 -6.41 -2.12 7.68
N GLY A 75 -5.93 -1.84 6.47
CA GLY A 75 -5.98 -0.50 5.93
C GLY A 75 -5.04 0.49 6.62
N GLY A 76 -3.99 0.02 7.26
CA GLY A 76 -3.03 0.84 8.01
C GLY A 76 -2.68 0.22 9.36
N THR A 77 -2.30 1.05 10.32
CA THR A 77 -1.87 0.58 11.65
C THR A 77 -3.00 0.25 12.61
N SER A 78 -4.22 0.67 12.30
CA SER A 78 -5.39 0.66 13.22
C SER A 78 -5.16 1.44 14.53
N LEU A 79 -4.19 2.35 14.57
CA LEU A 79 -3.93 3.25 15.69
C LEU A 79 -4.54 4.63 15.41
N GLY A 80 -4.88 5.39 16.47
CA GLY A 80 -5.43 6.75 16.33
C GLY A 80 -6.88 6.81 15.82
N GLY A 81 -7.61 5.69 15.85
CA GLY A 81 -9.03 5.61 15.48
C GLY A 81 -9.28 5.54 13.97
N MET A 82 -10.59 5.49 13.61
CA MET A 82 -11.08 5.16 12.26
C MET A 82 -10.66 6.14 11.13
N MET A 83 -10.30 7.38 11.45
CA MET A 83 -9.87 8.41 10.49
C MET A 83 -8.36 8.41 10.22
N SER A 84 -7.58 7.68 11.01
CA SER A 84 -6.11 7.70 10.98
C SER A 84 -5.48 6.72 9.97
N THR A 85 -6.26 5.83 9.38
CA THR A 85 -5.73 4.59 8.83
C THR A 85 -4.90 4.74 7.55
N PHE A 86 -5.32 5.50 6.56
CA PHE A 86 -4.64 5.50 5.24
C PHE A 86 -3.93 6.83 4.90
N ILE A 87 -4.51 7.94 5.36
CA ILE A 87 -4.06 9.28 4.95
C ILE A 87 -2.98 9.81 5.89
N THR A 88 -2.94 9.33 7.14
CA THR A 88 -2.12 9.93 8.21
C THR A 88 -0.97 9.06 8.73
N SER A 89 -0.97 7.75 8.50
CA SER A 89 0.14 6.90 8.90
C SER A 89 1.31 7.03 7.91
N PRO A 90 2.42 7.67 8.30
CA PRO A 90 3.51 7.92 7.38
C PRO A 90 4.22 6.62 7.01
N TRP A 91 4.05 6.20 5.77
CA TRP A 91 4.81 5.09 5.21
C TRP A 91 6.30 5.42 5.19
N ILE A 92 7.12 4.43 5.53
CA ILE A 92 8.58 4.50 5.43
C ILE A 92 9.05 3.65 4.26
N SER A 93 8.52 2.43 4.14
CA SER A 93 8.83 1.49 3.08
C SER A 93 7.71 0.46 2.95
N SER A 94 7.72 -0.27 1.83
CA SER A 94 6.87 -1.43 1.60
C SER A 94 7.66 -2.53 0.94
N TRP A 95 7.21 -3.76 1.12
CA TRP A 95 7.78 -4.93 0.47
C TRP A 95 6.66 -5.79 -0.14
N ALA A 96 6.92 -6.32 -1.33
CA ALA A 96 6.13 -7.35 -1.98
C ALA A 96 7.08 -8.42 -2.53
N PRO A 97 6.62 -9.62 -2.91
CA PRO A 97 7.43 -10.64 -3.57
C PRO A 97 8.23 -10.06 -4.74
N GLY A 98 9.44 -10.54 -4.95
CA GLY A 98 10.34 -10.01 -5.96
C GLY A 98 11.10 -8.74 -5.56
N ARG A 99 10.57 -7.94 -4.60
CA ARG A 99 11.25 -6.73 -4.13
C ARG A 99 12.36 -7.06 -3.14
N GLY A 100 13.57 -6.61 -3.46
CA GLY A 100 14.73 -6.72 -2.57
C GLY A 100 14.82 -5.56 -1.57
N LYS A 101 16.06 -5.22 -1.22
CA LYS A 101 16.40 -4.09 -0.35
C LYS A 101 15.95 -2.76 -0.97
N ASP A 102 15.18 -2.01 -0.24
CA ASP A 102 14.78 -0.65 -0.61
C ASP A 102 15.91 0.32 -0.26
N ILE A 103 16.56 0.87 -1.29
CA ILE A 103 17.73 1.76 -1.14
C ILE A 103 17.33 3.16 -1.59
N ALA A 104 17.46 4.12 -0.68
CA ALA A 104 17.20 5.52 -0.99
C ALA A 104 18.15 6.04 -2.10
N PRO A 105 17.66 6.87 -3.04
CA PRO A 105 18.49 7.45 -4.07
C PRO A 105 19.74 8.13 -3.49
N LYS A 106 20.82 8.21 -4.28
CA LYS A 106 22.06 8.84 -3.85
C LYS A 106 21.82 10.29 -3.37
N GLY A 107 22.25 10.61 -2.16
CA GLY A 107 22.05 11.93 -1.55
C GLY A 107 20.70 12.13 -0.87
N TYR A 108 19.86 11.11 -0.80
CA TYR A 108 18.53 11.13 -0.15
C TYR A 108 18.40 10.07 0.92
N GLY A 109 17.48 10.25 1.85
CA GLY A 109 17.11 9.25 2.85
C GLY A 109 15.92 9.67 3.70
N THR A 110 15.34 8.71 4.40
CA THR A 110 14.14 8.94 5.22
C THR A 110 14.55 9.35 6.64
N PRO A 111 14.13 10.52 7.16
CA PRO A 111 14.46 10.94 8.51
C PRO A 111 13.80 10.00 9.52
N PHE A 112 14.52 9.71 10.60
CA PHE A 112 14.05 8.90 11.71
C PHE A 112 14.64 9.41 13.03
N LYS A 113 13.79 9.82 13.95
CA LYS A 113 14.22 10.43 15.21
C LYS A 113 14.57 9.38 16.26
N LYS A 114 15.42 9.76 17.19
CA LYS A 114 15.65 8.99 18.42
C LYS A 114 14.32 8.75 19.15
N GLY A 115 14.07 7.49 19.52
CA GLY A 115 12.85 7.10 20.23
C GLY A 115 11.65 6.75 19.34
N GLU A 116 11.67 7.12 18.06
CA GLU A 116 10.62 6.65 17.13
C GLU A 116 10.59 5.13 17.01
N ARG A 117 9.44 4.60 16.65
CA ARG A 117 9.16 3.18 16.48
C ARG A 117 8.62 2.93 15.07
N PHE A 118 8.68 1.67 14.66
CA PHE A 118 7.96 1.18 13.48
C PHE A 118 6.73 0.38 13.89
N VAL A 119 5.69 0.48 13.08
CA VAL A 119 4.70 -0.59 12.95
C VAL A 119 5.01 -1.32 11.65
N LEU A 120 5.27 -2.61 11.77
CA LEU A 120 5.37 -3.54 10.65
C LEU A 120 4.00 -4.19 10.46
N GLN A 121 3.28 -3.82 9.41
CA GLN A 121 2.10 -4.56 8.97
C GLN A 121 2.57 -5.67 8.04
N VAL A 122 2.17 -6.90 8.31
CA VAL A 122 2.38 -8.04 7.43
C VAL A 122 1.03 -8.54 6.96
N HIS A 123 0.88 -8.66 5.65
CA HIS A 123 -0.25 -9.30 5.02
C HIS A 123 0.12 -10.75 4.66
N TYR A 124 -0.62 -11.68 5.21
CA TYR A 124 -0.50 -13.10 4.91
C TYR A 124 -1.66 -13.50 3.99
N ASN A 125 -1.35 -14.00 2.80
CA ASN A 125 -2.31 -14.61 1.89
C ASN A 125 -2.32 -16.13 2.10
N LEU A 126 -3.27 -16.63 2.86
CA LEU A 126 -3.33 -18.05 3.24
C LEU A 126 -3.81 -18.96 2.11
N LEU A 127 -4.38 -18.41 1.02
CA LEU A 127 -4.65 -19.17 -0.21
C LEU A 127 -3.37 -19.66 -0.89
N ALA A 128 -2.26 -18.98 -0.65
CA ALA A 128 -0.96 -19.33 -1.23
C ALA A 128 -0.23 -20.48 -0.47
N ALA A 129 -0.76 -20.91 0.68
CA ALA A 129 -0.25 -22.08 1.39
C ALA A 129 -0.70 -23.37 0.69
N THR A 130 0.00 -23.75 -0.37
CA THR A 130 -0.37 -24.83 -1.30
C THR A 130 -0.32 -26.23 -0.67
N ASP A 131 0.40 -26.39 0.43
CA ASP A 131 0.53 -27.64 1.20
C ASP A 131 -0.50 -27.73 2.36
N GLY A 132 -1.35 -26.72 2.51
CA GLY A 132 -2.36 -26.64 3.57
C GLY A 132 -1.79 -26.50 4.97
N LYS A 133 -0.47 -26.34 5.11
CA LYS A 133 0.19 -26.15 6.41
C LYS A 133 0.53 -24.69 6.63
N ILE A 134 -0.08 -24.10 7.63
CA ILE A 134 0.27 -22.77 8.12
C ILE A 134 1.19 -22.92 9.33
N GLU A 135 2.39 -22.41 9.22
CA GLU A 135 3.38 -22.41 10.28
C GLU A 135 3.59 -20.99 10.81
N THR A 136 4.20 -20.89 11.98
CA THR A 136 4.53 -19.60 12.56
C THR A 136 5.54 -18.84 11.70
N ASP A 137 5.33 -17.52 11.59
CA ASP A 137 6.24 -16.59 10.93
C ASP A 137 6.89 -15.64 11.94
N GLN A 138 8.17 -15.40 11.78
CA GLN A 138 8.94 -14.41 12.53
C GLN A 138 9.82 -13.60 11.56
N SER A 139 9.18 -12.94 10.62
CA SER A 139 9.83 -12.05 9.66
C SER A 139 10.56 -10.90 10.35
N LYS A 140 11.55 -10.31 9.68
CA LYS A 140 12.41 -9.27 10.24
C LYS A 140 12.66 -8.13 9.27
N ILE A 141 13.10 -7.00 9.82
CA ILE A 141 13.57 -5.83 9.08
C ILE A 141 15.07 -5.65 9.35
N LEU A 142 15.84 -5.43 8.30
CA LEU A 142 17.19 -4.87 8.38
C LEU A 142 17.11 -3.41 7.95
N MET A 143 17.81 -2.53 8.69
CA MET A 143 17.85 -1.10 8.43
C MET A 143 19.29 -0.60 8.48
N GLU A 144 19.67 0.20 7.49
CA GLU A 144 20.92 0.98 7.51
C GLU A 144 20.57 2.45 7.67
N ALA A 145 21.13 3.08 8.67
CA ALA A 145 20.94 4.49 8.94
C ALA A 145 22.26 5.17 9.29
N VAL A 146 22.32 6.47 9.05
CA VAL A 146 23.46 7.34 9.40
C VAL A 146 22.99 8.46 10.31
N PRO A 147 23.86 9.04 11.16
CA PRO A 147 23.51 10.20 11.96
C PRO A 147 22.97 11.35 11.12
N ALA A 148 21.90 12.00 11.59
CA ALA A 148 21.31 13.16 10.91
C ALA A 148 22.16 14.42 11.10
N LYS A 149 22.80 14.55 12.27
CA LYS A 149 23.63 15.70 12.61
C LYS A 149 24.84 15.83 11.65
N GLY A 150 24.96 16.97 11.00
CA GLY A 150 26.04 17.23 10.03
C GLY A 150 25.86 16.56 8.67
N SER A 151 24.79 15.80 8.48
CA SER A 151 24.50 15.15 7.21
C SER A 151 24.00 16.14 6.15
N LYS A 152 24.51 16.00 4.91
CA LYS A 152 24.01 16.73 3.73
C LYS A 152 22.93 15.96 2.97
N ILE A 153 22.44 14.84 3.51
CA ILE A 153 21.42 13.99 2.89
C ILE A 153 20.07 14.69 2.92
N LYS A 154 19.42 14.80 1.77
CA LYS A 154 18.08 15.38 1.65
C LYS A 154 17.03 14.40 2.20
N GLN A 155 16.10 14.91 3.00
CA GLN A 155 15.09 14.10 3.66
C GLN A 155 13.94 13.76 2.71
N LEU A 156 13.68 12.47 2.52
CA LEU A 156 12.57 11.96 1.72
C LEU A 156 11.26 11.98 2.50
N LYS A 157 10.19 12.24 1.76
CA LYS A 157 8.80 11.94 2.12
C LYS A 157 8.19 11.06 1.05
N LEU A 158 7.25 10.21 1.44
CA LEU A 158 6.40 9.48 0.53
C LEU A 158 5.06 10.20 0.40
N GLU A 159 4.54 10.26 -0.83
CA GLU A 159 3.20 10.75 -1.18
C GLU A 159 2.46 9.64 -1.92
N LEU A 160 1.24 9.36 -1.49
CA LEU A 160 0.38 8.33 -2.07
C LEU A 160 -0.62 8.93 -3.04
N PHE A 161 -0.78 8.26 -4.16
CA PHE A 161 -1.73 8.62 -5.22
C PHE A 161 -2.60 7.41 -5.51
N ALA A 162 -3.91 7.54 -5.34
CA ALA A 162 -4.84 6.45 -5.53
C ALA A 162 -5.94 6.84 -6.52
N ALA A 163 -6.46 5.85 -7.26
CA ALA A 163 -7.67 6.00 -8.04
C ALA A 163 -8.70 4.94 -7.63
N PRO A 164 -10.01 5.24 -7.74
CA PRO A 164 -11.06 4.27 -7.39
C PRO A 164 -10.99 3.05 -8.28
N VAL A 165 -11.39 1.91 -7.77
CA VAL A 165 -11.55 0.68 -8.56
C VAL A 165 -13.03 0.32 -8.59
N GLU A 166 -13.56 0.12 -9.81
CA GLU A 166 -14.98 -0.20 -10.05
C GLU A 166 -15.08 -1.19 -11.21
N LEU A 167 -14.84 -2.48 -10.93
CA LEU A 167 -14.82 -3.53 -11.93
C LEU A 167 -16.09 -4.40 -11.82
N ALA A 168 -16.99 -4.28 -12.78
CA ALA A 168 -18.13 -5.16 -12.87
C ALA A 168 -17.73 -6.61 -13.18
N CYS A 169 -18.57 -7.57 -12.80
CA CYS A 169 -18.41 -8.95 -13.26
C CYS A 169 -18.37 -8.98 -14.79
N PRO A 170 -17.50 -9.82 -15.39
CA PRO A 170 -17.47 -9.99 -16.85
C PRO A 170 -18.83 -10.48 -17.41
N PRO A 171 -19.13 -10.21 -18.68
CA PRO A 171 -20.33 -10.73 -19.34
C PRO A 171 -20.48 -12.24 -19.17
N GLY A 172 -21.68 -12.69 -18.79
CA GLY A 172 -21.98 -14.10 -18.54
C GLY A 172 -21.60 -14.63 -17.15
N VAL A 173 -20.90 -13.84 -16.34
CA VAL A 173 -20.57 -14.16 -14.95
C VAL A 173 -21.62 -13.56 -14.04
N THR A 174 -22.26 -14.41 -13.23
CA THR A 174 -23.32 -14.00 -12.30
C THR A 174 -23.05 -14.50 -10.89
N GLY A 175 -23.64 -13.84 -9.91
CA GLY A 175 -23.57 -14.20 -8.49
C GLY A 175 -24.06 -13.03 -7.62
N PRO A 176 -24.44 -13.29 -6.37
CA PRO A 176 -24.91 -12.25 -5.46
C PRO A 176 -23.94 -11.09 -5.31
N LEU A 177 -22.64 -11.37 -5.24
CA LEU A 177 -21.60 -10.35 -5.09
C LEU A 177 -21.27 -9.62 -6.40
N CYS A 178 -21.86 -9.98 -7.55
CA CYS A 178 -21.78 -9.17 -8.78
C CYS A 178 -22.61 -7.87 -8.67
N ASP A 179 -23.51 -7.77 -7.70
CA ASP A 179 -24.12 -6.52 -7.29
C ASP A 179 -23.11 -5.69 -6.48
N ARG A 180 -22.86 -4.46 -6.90
CA ARG A 180 -21.86 -3.57 -6.26
C ARG A 180 -22.15 -3.33 -4.79
N ARG A 181 -23.41 -3.14 -4.41
CA ARG A 181 -23.78 -2.86 -3.03
C ARG A 181 -23.51 -4.09 -2.14
N GLN A 182 -23.87 -5.27 -2.64
CA GLN A 182 -23.60 -6.53 -1.93
C GLN A 182 -22.09 -6.74 -1.78
N SER A 183 -21.30 -6.44 -2.80
CA SER A 183 -19.84 -6.55 -2.74
C SER A 183 -19.22 -5.56 -1.73
N LEU A 184 -19.71 -4.33 -1.65
CA LEU A 184 -19.28 -3.36 -0.62
C LEU A 184 -19.67 -3.80 0.80
N MET A 185 -20.83 -4.41 0.97
CA MET A 185 -21.26 -4.97 2.26
C MET A 185 -20.38 -6.16 2.66
N ASP A 186 -20.04 -7.04 1.71
CA ASP A 186 -19.09 -8.13 1.92
C ASP A 186 -17.70 -7.61 2.27
N LEU A 187 -17.18 -6.60 1.55
CA LEU A 187 -15.93 -5.93 1.89
C LEU A 187 -15.95 -5.41 3.34
N ALA A 188 -16.99 -4.68 3.72
CA ALA A 188 -17.15 -4.17 5.08
C ALA A 188 -17.21 -5.29 6.14
N SER A 189 -17.84 -6.43 5.83
CA SER A 189 -17.93 -7.56 6.76
C SER A 189 -16.60 -8.28 6.96
N ARG A 190 -15.78 -8.37 5.90
CA ARG A 190 -14.45 -9.01 5.95
C ARG A 190 -13.39 -8.13 6.58
N THR A 191 -13.44 -6.82 6.34
CA THR A 191 -12.31 -5.91 6.59
C THR A 191 -12.68 -4.68 7.43
N GLY A 192 -13.95 -4.58 7.80
CA GLY A 192 -14.47 -3.44 8.57
C GLY A 192 -15.08 -2.34 7.70
N ALA A 193 -15.99 -1.56 8.29
CA ALA A 193 -16.74 -0.50 7.61
C ALA A 193 -15.83 0.60 7.01
N ALA A 194 -14.66 0.81 7.58
CA ALA A 194 -13.68 1.79 7.09
C ALA A 194 -13.25 1.52 5.65
N SER A 195 -13.08 0.26 5.26
CA SER A 195 -12.65 -0.12 3.90
C SER A 195 -13.71 0.23 2.85
N ALA A 196 -14.98 -0.07 3.11
CA ALA A 196 -16.07 0.34 2.22
C ALA A 196 -16.20 1.86 2.14
N THR A 197 -16.05 2.57 3.27
CA THR A 197 -16.04 4.04 3.30
C THR A 197 -14.89 4.61 2.45
N GLN A 198 -13.71 4.01 2.50
CA GLN A 198 -12.57 4.41 1.70
C GLN A 198 -12.83 4.23 0.20
N ALA A 199 -13.41 3.10 -0.22
CA ALA A 199 -13.78 2.88 -1.61
C ALA A 199 -14.77 3.95 -2.11
N LEU A 200 -15.76 4.32 -1.30
CA LEU A 200 -16.69 5.41 -1.62
C LEU A 200 -16.00 6.78 -1.68
N ALA A 201 -15.12 7.07 -0.72
CA ALA A 201 -14.42 8.35 -0.65
C ALA A 201 -13.49 8.57 -1.84
N LEU A 202 -12.79 7.54 -2.32
CA LEU A 202 -11.95 7.62 -3.52
C LEU A 202 -12.76 7.99 -4.75
N ASN A 203 -13.95 7.42 -4.93
CA ASN A 203 -14.84 7.81 -6.03
C ASN A 203 -15.16 9.31 -5.97
N ALA A 204 -15.55 9.82 -4.79
CA ALA A 204 -15.87 11.23 -4.61
C ALA A 204 -14.66 12.14 -4.88
N ILE A 205 -13.49 11.80 -4.33
CA ILE A 205 -12.23 12.56 -4.51
C ILE A 205 -11.83 12.64 -5.98
N CYS A 206 -12.07 11.56 -6.74
CA CYS A 206 -11.72 11.47 -8.15
C CYS A 206 -12.86 11.92 -9.10
N GLY A 207 -13.88 12.59 -8.57
CA GLY A 207 -14.94 13.23 -9.36
C GLY A 207 -16.04 12.28 -9.85
N GLN A 208 -16.14 11.09 -9.29
CA GLN A 208 -17.24 10.15 -9.58
C GLN A 208 -18.33 10.21 -8.49
N ASN A 209 -19.55 9.82 -8.86
CA ASN A 209 -20.60 9.65 -7.87
C ASN A 209 -20.30 8.41 -6.99
N PRO A 210 -20.05 8.55 -5.67
CA PRO A 210 -19.65 7.42 -4.83
C PRO A 210 -20.72 6.32 -4.73
N ASN A 211 -21.99 6.67 -4.88
CA ASN A 211 -23.09 5.72 -4.80
C ASN A 211 -23.43 5.06 -6.15
N ARG A 212 -23.05 5.67 -7.26
CA ARG A 212 -23.33 5.22 -8.63
C ARG A 212 -22.15 5.54 -9.56
N PRO A 213 -20.94 5.02 -9.28
CA PRO A 213 -19.83 5.19 -10.19
C PRO A 213 -20.07 4.42 -11.48
N THR A 214 -19.44 4.85 -12.54
CA THR A 214 -19.46 4.11 -13.81
C THR A 214 -18.41 3.00 -13.75
N PRO A 215 -18.77 1.72 -13.89
CA PRO A 215 -17.81 0.63 -13.97
C PRO A 215 -16.85 0.81 -15.15
N SER A 216 -15.58 0.58 -14.93
CA SER A 216 -14.56 0.72 -15.97
C SER A 216 -13.35 -0.16 -15.65
N VAL A 217 -12.78 -0.78 -16.68
CA VAL A 217 -11.49 -1.47 -16.59
C VAL A 217 -10.29 -0.50 -16.54
N VAL A 218 -10.54 0.79 -16.72
CA VAL A 218 -9.54 1.85 -16.55
C VAL A 218 -9.95 2.72 -15.38
N SER A 219 -9.11 2.77 -14.37
CA SER A 219 -9.25 3.67 -13.22
C SER A 219 -8.30 4.86 -13.37
N LYS A 220 -8.79 6.05 -13.06
CA LYS A 220 -7.94 7.24 -13.14
C LYS A 220 -8.34 8.28 -12.10
N CYS A 221 -7.36 9.02 -11.61
CA CYS A 221 -7.57 10.13 -10.68
C CYS A 221 -6.52 11.23 -10.88
N ASP A 222 -6.96 12.47 -10.87
CA ASP A 222 -6.12 13.65 -10.93
C ASP A 222 -6.07 14.31 -9.55
N LYS A 223 -4.86 14.46 -9.00
CA LYS A 223 -4.63 15.18 -7.75
C LYS A 223 -3.91 16.49 -8.05
N ILE A 224 -4.55 17.60 -7.69
CA ILE A 224 -3.91 18.92 -7.73
C ILE A 224 -3.02 19.05 -6.50
N MET A 225 -1.76 19.41 -6.74
CA MET A 225 -0.77 19.56 -5.68
C MET A 225 -0.95 20.90 -4.97
N GLY A 226 -1.01 20.86 -3.64
CA GLY A 226 -1.13 22.06 -2.79
C GLY A 226 0.21 22.60 -2.30
N THR A 227 1.29 21.81 -2.42
CA THR A 227 2.62 22.14 -1.88
C THR A 227 3.71 21.83 -2.89
N TYR A 228 4.87 22.45 -2.70
CA TYR A 228 6.07 22.09 -3.45
C TYR A 228 6.55 20.71 -3.10
N PHE A 229 6.85 19.91 -4.12
CA PHE A 229 7.40 18.57 -3.99
C PHE A 229 8.37 18.27 -5.12
N ASN A 230 9.52 17.69 -4.83
CA ASN A 230 10.49 17.32 -5.85
C ASN A 230 10.58 15.80 -5.94
N ILE A 231 9.96 15.21 -6.97
CA ILE A 231 9.85 13.76 -7.13
C ILE A 231 11.21 13.21 -7.54
N VAL A 232 11.69 12.18 -6.84
CA VAL A 232 12.97 11.50 -7.14
C VAL A 232 12.82 10.01 -7.45
N ALA A 233 11.71 9.39 -7.00
CA ALA A 233 11.40 8.01 -7.32
C ALA A 233 9.88 7.78 -7.33
N ALA A 234 9.45 6.73 -8.01
CA ALA A 234 8.05 6.31 -8.10
C ALA A 234 7.94 4.79 -8.06
N GLY A 235 6.85 4.26 -7.51
CA GLY A 235 6.56 2.83 -7.48
C GLY A 235 5.08 2.54 -7.70
N PRO A 236 4.74 1.42 -8.38
CA PRO A 236 3.38 0.99 -8.62
C PRO A 236 2.88 0.06 -7.52
N HIS A 237 1.57 0.02 -7.31
CA HIS A 237 0.91 -1.04 -6.56
C HIS A 237 -0.50 -1.30 -7.08
N MET A 238 -0.75 -2.54 -7.44
CA MET A 238 -2.05 -3.11 -7.83
C MET A 238 -2.13 -4.54 -7.29
N HIS A 239 -3.29 -5.19 -7.41
CA HIS A 239 -3.42 -6.61 -7.08
C HIS A 239 -3.43 -7.50 -8.35
N LEU A 240 -4.06 -8.67 -8.24
CA LEU A 240 -3.95 -9.76 -9.23
C LEU A 240 -4.62 -9.45 -10.58
N LEU A 241 -5.58 -8.54 -10.63
CA LEU A 241 -6.27 -8.16 -11.88
C LEU A 241 -5.58 -7.01 -12.62
N GLY A 242 -4.56 -6.40 -12.02
CA GLY A 242 -3.78 -5.31 -12.58
C GLY A 242 -3.06 -5.68 -13.88
N ARG A 243 -3.06 -4.76 -14.88
CA ARG A 243 -2.41 -4.96 -16.19
C ARG A 243 -1.40 -3.88 -16.50
N SER A 244 -1.70 -2.62 -16.15
CA SER A 244 -0.76 -1.51 -16.35
C SER A 244 -1.01 -0.41 -15.32
N LEU A 245 0.04 0.33 -15.00
CA LEU A 245 -0.05 1.54 -14.18
C LEU A 245 0.80 2.64 -14.79
N LYS A 246 0.22 3.84 -14.90
CA LYS A 246 0.91 5.03 -15.38
C LYS A 246 0.70 6.20 -14.44
N MET A 247 1.76 6.96 -14.19
CA MET A 247 1.68 8.25 -13.51
C MET A 247 2.21 9.36 -14.39
N THR A 248 1.44 10.45 -14.50
CA THR A 248 1.75 11.56 -15.40
C THR A 248 1.70 12.89 -14.62
N PHE A 249 2.74 13.68 -14.77
CA PHE A 249 2.80 15.07 -14.33
C PHE A 249 2.18 15.98 -15.38
N ASN A 250 1.26 16.85 -14.96
CA ASN A 250 0.57 17.85 -15.78
C ASN A 250 -0.02 17.28 -17.10
N PRO A 251 -0.89 16.26 -17.02
CA PRO A 251 -1.44 15.61 -18.20
C PRO A 251 -2.17 16.61 -19.10
N GLY A 252 -1.86 16.57 -20.42
CA GLY A 252 -2.44 17.44 -21.44
C GLY A 252 -1.88 18.86 -21.47
N ARG A 253 -0.88 19.22 -20.65
CA ARG A 253 -0.22 20.52 -20.67
C ARG A 253 1.10 20.48 -21.43
N ALA A 254 1.60 21.64 -21.87
CA ALA A 254 2.87 21.73 -22.61
C ALA A 254 4.09 21.18 -21.87
N ASN A 255 4.05 21.13 -20.54
CA ASN A 255 5.09 20.60 -19.66
C ASN A 255 4.77 19.20 -19.13
N GLU A 256 3.88 18.46 -19.78
CA GLU A 256 3.58 17.07 -19.44
C GLU A 256 4.85 16.21 -19.36
N LYS A 257 4.94 15.36 -18.34
CA LYS A 257 6.01 14.37 -18.20
C LYS A 257 5.46 13.06 -17.65
N ILE A 258 5.98 11.95 -18.14
CA ILE A 258 5.75 10.65 -17.55
C ILE A 258 6.64 10.52 -16.31
N ILE A 259 6.01 10.26 -15.15
CA ILE A 259 6.69 9.98 -13.88
C ILE A 259 7.02 8.50 -13.79
N LEU A 260 6.04 7.64 -14.10
CA LEU A 260 6.14 6.19 -14.06
C LEU A 260 5.28 5.60 -15.19
N ASP A 261 5.82 4.62 -15.91
CA ASP A 261 5.08 3.85 -16.91
C ASP A 261 5.40 2.36 -16.74
N VAL A 262 4.38 1.59 -16.39
CA VAL A 262 4.43 0.14 -16.18
C VAL A 262 3.39 -0.49 -17.12
N PRO A 263 3.71 -0.68 -18.40
CA PRO A 263 2.76 -1.15 -19.41
C PRO A 263 2.37 -2.63 -19.23
N ASN A 264 3.22 -3.41 -18.55
CA ASN A 264 3.00 -4.82 -18.24
C ASN A 264 3.22 -5.01 -16.73
N TYR A 265 2.17 -4.69 -15.94
CA TYR A 265 2.25 -4.84 -14.50
C TYR A 265 2.41 -6.30 -14.10
N ASN A 266 3.35 -6.57 -13.22
CA ASN A 266 3.58 -7.86 -12.60
C ASN A 266 3.35 -7.75 -11.08
N PHE A 267 2.40 -8.52 -10.59
CA PHE A 267 2.07 -8.56 -9.17
C PHE A 267 3.25 -9.00 -8.28
N ASP A 268 4.13 -9.85 -8.82
CA ASP A 268 5.31 -10.36 -8.11
C ASP A 268 6.56 -9.45 -8.28
N ASP A 269 6.44 -8.33 -9.01
CA ASP A 269 7.49 -7.32 -9.13
C ASP A 269 6.91 -5.91 -9.09
N GLN A 270 6.88 -5.34 -7.90
CA GLN A 270 6.36 -3.99 -7.64
C GLN A 270 7.48 -3.02 -7.28
N SER A 271 8.62 -3.17 -7.95
CA SER A 271 9.82 -2.38 -7.67
C SER A 271 9.62 -0.90 -7.96
N SER A 272 10.20 -0.06 -7.11
CA SER A 272 10.26 1.39 -7.33
C SER A 272 11.34 1.74 -8.34
N THR A 273 11.10 2.76 -9.14
CA THR A 273 12.04 3.29 -10.12
C THR A 273 12.55 4.66 -9.68
N ASN A 274 13.87 4.83 -9.63
CA ASN A 274 14.49 6.13 -9.43
C ASN A 274 14.41 6.97 -10.73
N LEU A 275 13.96 8.21 -10.62
CA LEU A 275 13.94 9.12 -11.75
C LEU A 275 15.38 9.54 -12.12
N LYS A 276 15.70 9.51 -13.43
CA LYS A 276 17.00 10.02 -13.94
C LYS A 276 17.19 11.49 -13.61
N THR A 277 16.12 12.27 -13.74
CA THR A 277 16.06 13.69 -13.39
C THR A 277 14.88 13.93 -12.49
N PRO A 278 15.04 14.53 -11.30
CA PRO A 278 13.93 14.87 -10.46
C PRO A 278 12.92 15.79 -11.15
N ILE A 279 11.62 15.61 -10.83
CA ILE A 279 10.54 16.45 -11.35
C ILE A 279 10.12 17.40 -10.24
N ALA A 280 10.32 18.70 -10.46
CA ALA A 280 9.85 19.74 -9.56
C ALA A 280 8.35 19.97 -9.77
N VAL A 281 7.59 19.84 -8.69
CA VAL A 281 6.14 20.05 -8.63
C VAL A 281 5.86 21.30 -7.80
N SER A 282 5.00 22.16 -8.30
CA SER A 282 4.56 23.40 -7.65
C SER A 282 3.07 23.32 -7.27
N PRO A 283 2.60 24.15 -6.34
CA PRO A 283 1.17 24.30 -6.11
C PRO A 283 0.41 24.62 -7.41
N GLY A 284 -0.70 23.90 -7.65
CA GLY A 284 -1.49 23.99 -8.89
C GLY A 284 -1.06 23.03 -10.01
N ASP A 285 0.08 22.38 -9.90
CA ASP A 285 0.42 21.26 -10.79
C ASP A 285 -0.47 20.05 -10.49
N THR A 286 -0.67 19.22 -11.50
CA THR A 286 -1.53 18.03 -11.42
C THR A 286 -0.68 16.77 -11.58
N ILE A 287 -0.95 15.77 -10.75
CA ILE A 287 -0.43 14.42 -10.94
C ILE A 287 -1.61 13.49 -11.18
N ARG A 288 -1.59 12.80 -12.31
CA ARG A 288 -2.54 11.74 -12.68
C ARG A 288 -1.96 10.39 -12.37
N ILE A 289 -2.78 9.53 -11.78
CA ILE A 289 -2.58 8.08 -11.78
C ILE A 289 -3.64 7.43 -12.66
N GLU A 290 -3.24 6.44 -13.44
CA GLU A 290 -4.10 5.64 -14.30
C GLU A 290 -3.70 4.18 -14.22
N CYS A 291 -4.67 3.28 -13.98
CA CYS A 291 -4.48 1.84 -13.92
C CYS A 291 -5.43 1.14 -14.88
N THR A 292 -4.96 0.06 -15.51
CA THR A 292 -5.79 -0.81 -16.34
C THR A 292 -5.89 -2.18 -15.71
N PHE A 293 -7.07 -2.79 -15.76
CA PHE A 293 -7.38 -4.09 -15.16
C PHE A 293 -7.97 -5.06 -16.17
N ASP A 294 -7.86 -6.35 -15.88
CA ASP A 294 -8.57 -7.42 -16.59
C ASP A 294 -9.40 -8.24 -15.60
N PRO A 295 -10.71 -7.96 -15.45
CA PRO A 295 -11.57 -8.68 -14.52
C PRO A 295 -11.78 -10.16 -14.90
N THR A 296 -11.48 -10.56 -16.17
CA THR A 296 -11.58 -11.97 -16.58
C THR A 296 -10.51 -12.86 -15.95
N LEU A 297 -9.42 -12.27 -15.44
CA LEU A 297 -8.37 -12.97 -14.74
C LEU A 297 -8.86 -13.62 -13.45
N ARG A 298 -9.94 -13.10 -12.84
CA ARG A 298 -10.54 -13.71 -11.66
C ARG A 298 -10.97 -15.16 -11.91
N GLN A 299 -11.34 -15.51 -13.13
CA GLN A 299 -11.72 -16.86 -13.51
C GLN A 299 -10.55 -17.74 -13.99
N LYS A 300 -9.37 -17.14 -14.19
CA LYS A 300 -8.18 -17.81 -14.72
C LYS A 300 -7.10 -18.04 -13.67
N ILE A 301 -7.04 -17.15 -12.67
CA ILE A 301 -6.02 -17.22 -11.60
C ILE A 301 -6.47 -18.25 -10.56
N PRO A 302 -5.69 -19.31 -10.30
CA PRO A 302 -6.07 -20.40 -9.40
C PRO A 302 -6.55 -19.94 -8.01
N GLN A 303 -5.88 -18.93 -7.44
CA GLN A 303 -6.21 -18.37 -6.12
C GLN A 303 -7.58 -17.66 -6.08
N LEU A 304 -8.09 -17.23 -7.23
CA LEU A 304 -9.36 -16.49 -7.33
C LEU A 304 -10.50 -17.33 -7.88
N GLN A 305 -10.22 -18.41 -8.62
CA GLN A 305 -11.23 -19.26 -9.27
C GLN A 305 -12.21 -19.91 -8.28
N SER A 306 -11.72 -20.26 -7.08
CA SER A 306 -12.53 -20.89 -6.03
C SER A 306 -13.39 -19.89 -5.26
N LEU A 307 -13.18 -18.58 -5.46
CA LEU A 307 -13.92 -17.54 -4.77
C LEU A 307 -15.19 -17.17 -5.54
N GLU A 308 -16.23 -16.80 -4.80
CA GLU A 308 -17.49 -16.33 -5.38
C GLU A 308 -17.24 -15.16 -6.35
N PRO A 309 -17.85 -15.16 -7.55
CA PRO A 309 -17.79 -14.04 -8.48
C PRO A 309 -18.29 -12.75 -7.81
N ARG A 310 -17.56 -11.65 -8.03
CA ARG A 310 -17.91 -10.38 -7.40
C ARG A 310 -17.60 -9.18 -8.27
N TYR A 311 -18.35 -8.13 -8.05
CA TYR A 311 -17.97 -6.78 -8.41
C TYR A 311 -16.73 -6.39 -7.57
N VAL A 312 -15.63 -5.98 -8.20
CA VAL A 312 -14.39 -5.65 -7.49
C VAL A 312 -14.30 -4.16 -7.28
N THR A 313 -14.17 -3.76 -6.02
CA THR A 313 -13.96 -2.37 -5.61
C THR A 313 -12.57 -2.18 -5.06
N TRP A 314 -12.19 -0.92 -4.78
CA TRP A 314 -11.01 -0.63 -4.00
C TRP A 314 -11.04 -1.39 -2.67
N GLY A 315 -9.95 -2.06 -2.35
CA GLY A 315 -9.79 -2.78 -1.08
C GLY A 315 -8.41 -3.40 -0.96
N GLU A 316 -8.00 -3.70 0.26
CA GLU A 316 -6.66 -4.20 0.55
C GLU A 316 -6.54 -5.72 0.45
N GLY A 317 -7.65 -6.46 0.46
CA GLY A 317 -7.62 -7.92 0.34
C GLY A 317 -7.15 -8.39 -1.02
N SER A 318 -6.45 -9.54 -1.09
CA SER A 318 -5.95 -10.12 -2.35
C SER A 318 -7.05 -10.39 -3.38
N SER A 319 -8.29 -10.49 -2.94
CA SER A 319 -9.48 -10.66 -3.81
C SER A 319 -10.13 -9.34 -4.22
N ASP A 320 -9.72 -8.22 -3.65
CA ASP A 320 -10.10 -6.86 -4.00
C ASP A 320 -9.03 -6.28 -4.94
N GLU A 321 -9.07 -4.98 -5.25
CA GLU A 321 -8.07 -4.34 -6.14
C GLU A 321 -7.63 -2.97 -5.64
N MET A 322 -6.43 -2.58 -6.05
CA MET A 322 -5.89 -1.24 -5.83
C MET A 322 -5.38 -0.63 -7.12
N CYS A 323 -5.50 0.70 -7.25
CA CYS A 323 -4.76 1.54 -8.17
C CYS A 323 -3.99 2.53 -7.33
N LEU A 324 -2.74 2.22 -6.98
CA LEU A 324 -1.94 3.00 -6.05
C LEU A 324 -0.55 3.27 -6.62
N GLY A 325 -0.17 4.54 -6.65
CA GLY A 325 1.18 5.00 -6.95
C GLY A 325 1.83 5.61 -5.72
N VAL A 326 3.09 5.29 -5.50
CA VAL A 326 3.89 5.84 -4.41
C VAL A 326 4.98 6.73 -5.00
N LEU A 327 5.01 8.01 -4.64
CA LEU A 327 6.08 8.93 -5.02
C LEU A 327 6.98 9.21 -3.81
N ALA A 328 8.29 9.04 -4.01
CA ALA A 328 9.28 9.50 -3.05
C ALA A 328 9.87 10.85 -3.52
N GLY A 329 10.00 11.79 -2.61
CA GLY A 329 10.49 13.11 -2.96
C GLY A 329 10.85 13.96 -1.75
N THR A 330 11.18 15.23 -2.01
CA THR A 330 11.51 16.21 -0.97
C THR A 330 10.55 17.39 -1.06
N THR A 331 10.11 17.91 0.07
CA THR A 331 9.47 19.22 0.14
C THR A 331 10.53 20.32 0.06
N LYS A 332 10.21 21.52 -0.44
CA LYS A 332 11.07 22.69 -0.20
C LYS A 332 11.09 22.95 1.29
N SER A 333 12.28 22.98 1.85
CA SER A 333 12.56 23.57 3.17
C SER A 333 12.38 25.08 3.09
#